data_256b3dead12ce7e41b08c8428e54b1bb
#
_entry.id   256b3dead12ce7e41b08c8428e54b1bb
#
_cell.length_a   1.000
_cell.length_b   1.000
_cell.length_c   1.000
_cell.angle_alpha   90.00
_cell.angle_beta   90.00
_cell.angle_gamma   90.00
#
_symmetry.space_group_name_H-M   'P 1'
#
loop_
_entity.id
_entity.type
_entity.pdbx_description
1 polymer ?
#
loop_
_entity_poly.entity_id
_entity_poly.type
_entity_poly.pdbx_seq_one_letter_code
_entity_poly.pdbx_strand_id
1 'polypeptide(L)'
;VNKDGRDGKDGVSITGPTGVAGQDGNNGKVGITGADGKDAVSISGKDGVGHIGLTGPAGTNGKDGSNGIDMSVKNGYDDAAKGVKGEKGVDGTNGLTRIVYKDGNGEHQVATMEDGLQFTGNNSGTVNKQKLNSLVKVQGEGVTEAESAAFKSAAGNINVKADGTNKLELQLAKDLKNLDSVTAAKTVKAGGATMGGQTVNNAAGDSETGNYVTGLDNKDWDADKIVSGRAATEDQLKKALDAQSANSTDYRLIRNQAAGSNGDYT
;
A
#
# COMPACT_ATOMS: atom_id res chain seq x y z
N VAL A 1 -9.04 -24.63 -60.48
CA VAL A 1 -8.19 -25.68 -61.02
C VAL A 1 -6.86 -25.05 -61.36
N ASN A 2 -5.79 -25.54 -60.80
CA ASN A 2 -4.44 -25.09 -61.06
C ASN A 2 -3.98 -25.48 -62.46
N LYS A 3 -3.09 -24.70 -63.08
CA LYS A 3 -2.55 -24.89 -64.41
C LYS A 3 -1.97 -26.29 -64.68
N ASP A 4 -1.59 -27.03 -63.66
CA ASP A 4 -0.98 -28.34 -63.69
C ASP A 4 -1.95 -29.48 -63.32
N GLY A 5 -3.25 -29.25 -63.32
CA GLY A 5 -4.29 -30.26 -63.10
C GLY A 5 -4.32 -30.87 -61.72
N ARG A 6 -3.61 -30.26 -60.71
CA ARG A 6 -3.73 -30.62 -59.31
C ARG A 6 -4.72 -29.69 -58.61
N ASP A 7 -5.63 -30.25 -57.85
CA ASP A 7 -6.50 -29.45 -56.98
C ASP A 7 -5.65 -28.66 -56.01
N GLY A 8 -5.74 -27.34 -56.06
CA GLY A 8 -5.11 -26.48 -55.06
C GLY A 8 -5.73 -26.77 -53.68
N LYS A 9 -4.89 -26.95 -52.69
CA LYS A 9 -5.34 -27.16 -51.30
C LYS A 9 -5.67 -25.87 -50.57
N ASP A 10 -5.24 -24.74 -51.15
CA ASP A 10 -5.50 -23.42 -50.58
C ASP A 10 -6.69 -22.77 -51.27
N GLY A 11 -7.58 -22.17 -50.49
CA GLY A 11 -8.76 -21.54 -51.11
C GLY A 11 -9.69 -20.88 -50.08
N VAL A 12 -10.75 -20.30 -50.60
CA VAL A 12 -11.86 -19.77 -49.80
C VAL A 12 -13.03 -20.73 -49.93
N SER A 13 -13.54 -21.22 -48.81
CA SER A 13 -14.75 -22.02 -48.75
C SER A 13 -15.90 -21.17 -48.23
N ILE A 14 -17.08 -21.28 -48.87
CA ILE A 14 -18.32 -20.64 -48.41
C ILE A 14 -19.35 -21.74 -48.23
N THR A 15 -19.81 -21.92 -46.97
CA THR A 15 -20.84 -22.88 -46.64
C THR A 15 -22.07 -22.12 -46.16
N GLY A 16 -23.19 -22.29 -46.85
CA GLY A 16 -24.47 -21.73 -46.44
C GLY A 16 -25.05 -22.47 -45.27
N PRO A 17 -25.96 -21.84 -44.49
CA PRO A 17 -26.70 -22.52 -43.46
C PRO A 17 -27.55 -23.66 -44.08
N THR A 18 -27.50 -24.84 -43.44
CA THR A 18 -28.28 -25.99 -43.88
C THR A 18 -29.17 -26.44 -42.75
N GLY A 19 -30.45 -26.66 -43.01
CA GLY A 19 -31.43 -27.16 -42.06
C GLY A 19 -32.77 -27.43 -42.73
N VAL A 20 -33.60 -28.27 -42.13
CA VAL A 20 -34.98 -28.50 -42.55
C VAL A 20 -35.86 -27.44 -41.89
N ALA A 21 -36.88 -26.99 -42.58
CA ALA A 21 -37.83 -26.00 -42.06
C ALA A 21 -38.35 -26.42 -40.66
N GLY A 22 -38.11 -25.60 -39.64
CA GLY A 22 -38.52 -25.84 -38.25
C GLY A 22 -37.50 -26.55 -37.36
N GLN A 23 -36.28 -26.81 -37.83
CA GLN A 23 -35.14 -27.31 -37.02
C GLN A 23 -33.95 -26.40 -37.13
N ASP A 24 -33.16 -26.32 -36.06
CA ASP A 24 -31.90 -25.59 -36.07
C ASP A 24 -30.96 -26.21 -37.11
N GLY A 25 -30.60 -25.44 -38.14
CA GLY A 25 -29.66 -25.87 -39.19
C GLY A 25 -28.23 -25.66 -38.79
N ASN A 26 -27.33 -26.20 -39.58
CA ASN A 26 -25.91 -25.90 -39.46
C ASN A 26 -25.64 -24.42 -39.77
N ASN A 27 -24.81 -23.79 -38.97
CA ASN A 27 -24.44 -22.38 -39.14
C ASN A 27 -23.62 -22.18 -40.44
N GLY A 28 -23.89 -21.09 -41.14
CA GLY A 28 -23.08 -20.69 -42.29
C GLY A 28 -21.68 -20.25 -41.88
N LYS A 29 -20.69 -20.51 -42.76
CA LYS A 29 -19.32 -20.10 -42.52
C LYS A 29 -18.60 -19.72 -43.83
N VAL A 30 -17.60 -18.83 -43.71
CA VAL A 30 -16.59 -18.55 -44.71
C VAL A 30 -15.25 -18.97 -44.11
N GLY A 31 -14.48 -19.78 -44.88
CA GLY A 31 -13.17 -20.24 -44.42
C GLY A 31 -12.08 -19.90 -45.45
N ILE A 32 -10.88 -19.56 -44.94
CA ILE A 32 -9.65 -19.51 -45.75
C ILE A 32 -8.88 -20.78 -45.42
N THR A 33 -8.78 -21.65 -46.41
CA THR A 33 -8.22 -22.99 -46.28
C THR A 33 -6.71 -22.97 -46.55
N GLY A 34 -5.95 -23.58 -45.67
CA GLY A 34 -4.51 -23.78 -45.85
C GLY A 34 -4.18 -25.00 -46.71
N ALA A 35 -2.88 -25.21 -46.97
CA ALA A 35 -2.36 -26.30 -47.81
C ALA A 35 -2.72 -27.70 -47.28
N ASP A 36 -3.08 -27.82 -46.01
CA ASP A 36 -3.53 -29.07 -45.36
C ASP A 36 -5.02 -29.38 -45.57
N GLY A 37 -5.74 -28.49 -46.27
CA GLY A 37 -7.16 -28.62 -46.52
C GLY A 37 -8.06 -28.22 -45.36
N LYS A 38 -7.49 -27.63 -44.28
CA LYS A 38 -8.23 -27.12 -43.14
C LYS A 38 -8.32 -25.60 -43.16
N ASP A 39 -9.40 -25.05 -42.62
CA ASP A 39 -9.56 -23.61 -42.53
C ASP A 39 -8.58 -23.02 -41.52
N ALA A 40 -7.63 -22.20 -41.99
CA ALA A 40 -6.72 -21.44 -41.14
C ALA A 40 -7.43 -20.24 -40.49
N VAL A 41 -8.38 -19.64 -41.20
CA VAL A 41 -9.26 -18.57 -40.70
C VAL A 41 -10.69 -18.93 -41.02
N SER A 42 -11.62 -18.78 -40.14
CA SER A 42 -13.05 -18.96 -40.37
C SER A 42 -13.86 -17.79 -39.82
N ILE A 43 -14.91 -17.39 -40.53
CA ILE A 43 -15.93 -16.44 -40.07
C ILE A 43 -17.26 -17.18 -40.10
N SER A 44 -17.94 -17.25 -38.99
CA SER A 44 -19.20 -17.99 -38.84
C SER A 44 -20.20 -17.25 -37.96
N GLY A 45 -21.50 -17.60 -38.11
CA GLY A 45 -22.55 -17.19 -37.20
C GLY A 45 -23.02 -18.39 -36.38
N LYS A 46 -23.13 -18.27 -35.10
CA LYS A 46 -23.67 -19.28 -34.21
C LYS A 46 -24.52 -18.62 -33.15
N ASP A 47 -25.75 -19.11 -32.99
CA ASP A 47 -26.69 -18.62 -31.97
C ASP A 47 -26.89 -17.08 -31.99
N GLY A 48 -26.89 -16.49 -33.20
CA GLY A 48 -27.01 -15.04 -33.37
C GLY A 48 -25.73 -14.24 -33.09
N VAL A 49 -24.64 -14.90 -32.81
CA VAL A 49 -23.31 -14.27 -32.52
C VAL A 49 -22.34 -14.55 -33.65
N GLY A 50 -21.59 -13.53 -34.05
CA GLY A 50 -20.49 -13.67 -35.01
C GLY A 50 -19.23 -14.23 -34.35
N HIS A 51 -18.57 -15.17 -35.06
CA HIS A 51 -17.32 -15.79 -34.61
C HIS A 51 -16.23 -15.64 -35.66
N ILE A 52 -15.00 -15.40 -35.21
CA ILE A 52 -13.77 -15.46 -36.03
C ILE A 52 -12.87 -16.52 -35.39
N GLY A 53 -12.69 -17.62 -36.11
CA GLY A 53 -11.80 -18.69 -35.73
C GLY A 53 -10.42 -18.52 -36.38
N LEU A 54 -9.36 -18.64 -35.60
CA LEU A 54 -7.98 -18.72 -36.04
C LEU A 54 -7.44 -20.10 -35.62
N THR A 55 -7.00 -20.89 -36.57
CA THR A 55 -6.41 -22.21 -36.31
C THR A 55 -4.94 -22.03 -35.95
N GLY A 56 -4.53 -22.58 -34.82
CA GLY A 56 -3.14 -22.57 -34.39
C GLY A 56 -2.28 -23.51 -35.26
N PRO A 57 -0.94 -23.46 -35.09
CA PRO A 57 -0.03 -24.35 -35.78
C PRO A 57 -0.36 -25.81 -35.50
N ALA A 58 -0.15 -26.68 -36.50
CA ALA A 58 -0.37 -28.11 -36.32
C ALA A 58 0.46 -28.68 -35.17
N GLY A 59 -0.17 -29.49 -34.33
CA GLY A 59 0.52 -30.21 -33.26
C GLY A 59 1.50 -31.24 -33.81
N THR A 60 2.43 -31.71 -32.99
CA THR A 60 3.36 -32.76 -33.31
C THR A 60 2.64 -34.10 -33.61
N ASN A 61 3.10 -34.85 -34.60
CA ASN A 61 2.58 -36.17 -34.98
C ASN A 61 1.18 -36.21 -35.59
N GLY A 62 0.80 -35.18 -36.40
CA GLY A 62 -0.46 -35.20 -37.16
C GLY A 62 -1.72 -35.04 -36.31
N LYS A 63 -1.59 -34.64 -35.06
CA LYS A 63 -2.71 -34.20 -34.24
C LYS A 63 -3.01 -32.73 -34.47
N ASP A 64 -4.29 -32.37 -34.42
CA ASP A 64 -4.70 -30.97 -34.51
C ASP A 64 -4.04 -30.19 -33.41
N GLY A 65 -3.39 -29.07 -33.73
CA GLY A 65 -2.78 -28.20 -32.73
C GLY A 65 -3.89 -27.59 -31.85
N SER A 66 -3.68 -27.61 -30.55
CA SER A 66 -4.63 -27.06 -29.57
C SER A 66 -4.56 -25.53 -29.41
N ASN A 67 -3.77 -24.87 -30.25
CA ASN A 67 -3.43 -23.44 -30.12
C ASN A 67 -4.30 -22.50 -30.95
N GLY A 68 -5.47 -22.97 -31.44
CA GLY A 68 -6.44 -22.10 -32.10
C GLY A 68 -7.22 -21.23 -31.13
N ILE A 69 -7.72 -20.12 -31.63
CA ILE A 69 -8.65 -19.24 -30.86
C ILE A 69 -9.97 -19.09 -31.65
N ASP A 70 -11.06 -18.98 -30.93
CA ASP A 70 -12.37 -18.59 -31.44
C ASP A 70 -12.76 -17.25 -30.80
N MET A 71 -12.79 -16.20 -31.61
CA MET A 71 -13.14 -14.85 -31.17
C MET A 71 -14.63 -14.59 -31.42
N SER A 72 -15.27 -14.01 -30.46
CA SER A 72 -16.67 -13.59 -30.52
C SER A 72 -16.93 -12.34 -29.69
N VAL A 73 -18.16 -11.93 -29.56
CA VAL A 73 -18.56 -10.81 -28.71
C VAL A 73 -19.56 -11.30 -27.67
N LYS A 74 -19.41 -10.75 -26.46
CA LYS A 74 -20.34 -10.97 -25.34
C LYS A 74 -20.71 -9.68 -24.68
N ASN A 75 -21.87 -9.67 -24.03
CA ASN A 75 -22.26 -8.59 -23.17
C ASN A 75 -21.41 -8.63 -21.89
N GLY A 76 -20.85 -7.49 -21.47
CA GLY A 76 -19.87 -7.36 -20.39
C GLY A 76 -20.33 -7.65 -18.97
N TYR A 77 -21.46 -8.36 -18.84
CA TYR A 77 -22.02 -8.80 -17.57
C TYR A 77 -21.42 -10.10 -17.01
N ASP A 78 -20.47 -10.70 -17.70
CA ASP A 78 -19.96 -12.01 -17.30
C ASP A 78 -19.13 -11.97 -16.00
N ASP A 79 -19.23 -13.05 -15.24
CA ASP A 79 -18.59 -13.30 -13.95
C ASP A 79 -17.07 -13.08 -13.93
N ALA A 80 -16.40 -13.05 -15.06
CA ALA A 80 -14.98 -12.76 -15.19
C ALA A 80 -14.60 -11.31 -14.82
N ALA A 81 -15.57 -10.38 -14.84
CA ALA A 81 -15.37 -9.01 -14.34
C ALA A 81 -15.47 -8.88 -12.81
N LYS A 82 -15.73 -9.98 -12.11
CA LYS A 82 -15.97 -9.99 -10.65
C LYS A 82 -14.70 -9.97 -9.80
N GLY A 83 -13.55 -9.62 -10.31
CA GLY A 83 -12.36 -9.50 -9.47
C GLY A 83 -11.95 -10.80 -8.74
N VAL A 84 -10.93 -10.72 -7.93
CA VAL A 84 -10.45 -11.83 -7.10
C VAL A 84 -11.52 -12.20 -6.07
N LYS A 85 -11.72 -13.50 -5.80
CA LYS A 85 -12.70 -14.00 -4.84
C LYS A 85 -12.56 -13.28 -3.48
N GLY A 86 -13.59 -12.54 -3.10
CA GLY A 86 -13.64 -11.77 -1.84
C GLY A 86 -13.39 -10.26 -1.98
N GLU A 87 -12.97 -9.79 -3.15
CA GLU A 87 -12.84 -8.37 -3.45
C GLU A 87 -13.82 -7.98 -4.56
N LYS A 88 -14.42 -6.79 -4.45
CA LYS A 88 -15.23 -6.26 -5.55
C LYS A 88 -14.30 -5.88 -6.69
N GLY A 89 -14.36 -6.60 -7.81
CA GLY A 89 -13.67 -6.21 -9.03
C GLY A 89 -14.13 -4.82 -9.53
N VAL A 90 -13.44 -4.27 -10.52
CA VAL A 90 -13.95 -3.11 -11.24
C VAL A 90 -15.22 -3.58 -11.94
N ASP A 91 -16.38 -3.08 -11.50
CA ASP A 91 -17.64 -3.38 -12.17
C ASP A 91 -17.46 -3.02 -13.64
N GLY A 92 -17.54 -4.01 -14.54
CA GLY A 92 -17.58 -3.74 -15.97
C GLY A 92 -18.73 -2.76 -16.19
N THR A 93 -18.51 -1.76 -17.03
CA THR A 93 -19.56 -0.79 -17.34
C THR A 93 -20.76 -1.57 -17.89
N ASN A 94 -21.91 -1.51 -17.22
CA ASN A 94 -23.12 -2.19 -17.62
C ASN A 94 -23.41 -1.91 -19.10
N GLY A 95 -23.57 -2.97 -19.90
CA GLY A 95 -23.89 -2.86 -21.31
C GLY A 95 -22.68 -2.71 -22.25
N LEU A 96 -21.44 -2.79 -21.75
CA LEU A 96 -20.26 -2.81 -22.63
C LEU A 96 -20.14 -4.18 -23.32
N THR A 97 -20.24 -4.20 -24.63
CA THR A 97 -19.95 -5.40 -25.44
C THR A 97 -18.43 -5.61 -25.47
N ARG A 98 -17.98 -6.82 -25.10
CA ARG A 98 -16.56 -7.19 -25.06
C ARG A 98 -16.22 -8.16 -26.17
N ILE A 99 -15.01 -8.04 -26.70
CA ILE A 99 -14.38 -9.09 -27.47
C ILE A 99 -13.94 -10.18 -26.50
N VAL A 100 -14.35 -11.41 -26.76
CA VAL A 100 -13.90 -12.59 -26.03
C VAL A 100 -13.22 -13.54 -27.00
N TYR A 101 -12.26 -14.31 -26.52
CA TYR A 101 -11.70 -15.41 -27.28
C TYR A 101 -11.66 -16.69 -26.44
N LYS A 102 -11.80 -17.81 -27.11
CA LYS A 102 -11.75 -19.13 -26.51
C LYS A 102 -10.56 -19.88 -27.06
N ASP A 103 -9.76 -20.44 -26.19
CA ASP A 103 -8.63 -21.30 -26.52
C ASP A 103 -8.75 -22.66 -25.80
N GLY A 104 -7.66 -23.46 -25.82
CA GLY A 104 -7.60 -24.74 -25.13
C GLY A 104 -7.70 -24.65 -23.59
N ASN A 105 -7.49 -23.47 -23.01
CA ASN A 105 -7.53 -23.22 -21.56
C ASN A 105 -8.89 -22.62 -21.11
N GLY A 106 -9.72 -22.21 -22.03
CA GLY A 106 -11.04 -21.68 -21.72
C GLY A 106 -11.35 -20.37 -22.45
N GLU A 107 -12.28 -19.62 -21.88
CA GLU A 107 -12.72 -18.33 -22.41
C GLU A 107 -12.02 -17.18 -21.69
N HIS A 108 -11.56 -16.21 -22.47
CA HIS A 108 -10.83 -15.02 -22.01
C HIS A 108 -11.50 -13.76 -22.56
N GLN A 109 -11.51 -12.69 -21.79
CA GLN A 109 -12.02 -11.39 -22.23
C GLN A 109 -10.87 -10.46 -22.61
N VAL A 110 -11.06 -9.68 -23.67
CA VAL A 110 -10.13 -8.62 -24.04
C VAL A 110 -10.44 -7.38 -23.20
N ALA A 111 -9.44 -6.90 -22.49
CA ALA A 111 -9.57 -5.66 -21.69
C ALA A 111 -9.77 -4.45 -22.60
N THR A 112 -10.54 -3.50 -22.12
CA THR A 112 -10.79 -2.20 -22.77
C THR A 112 -10.15 -1.08 -21.95
N MET A 113 -10.12 0.14 -22.49
CA MET A 113 -9.67 1.31 -21.76
C MET A 113 -10.56 1.68 -20.55
N GLU A 114 -11.76 1.08 -20.45
CA GLU A 114 -12.66 1.25 -19.30
C GLU A 114 -12.32 0.34 -18.13
N ASP A 115 -11.55 -0.71 -18.38
CA ASP A 115 -11.03 -1.60 -17.34
C ASP A 115 -9.90 -0.92 -16.57
N GLY A 116 -9.54 -1.46 -15.40
CA GLY A 116 -8.48 -0.87 -14.59
C GLY A 116 -8.29 -1.55 -13.25
N LEU A 117 -7.64 -0.83 -12.35
CA LEU A 117 -7.36 -1.28 -10.98
C LEU A 117 -8.13 -0.43 -9.97
N GLN A 118 -8.45 -1.03 -8.84
CA GLN A 118 -9.00 -0.34 -7.68
C GLN A 118 -7.98 -0.24 -6.58
N PHE A 119 -7.93 0.92 -5.92
CA PHE A 119 -7.06 1.20 -4.82
C PHE A 119 -7.87 1.71 -3.63
N THR A 120 -7.58 1.22 -2.45
CA THR A 120 -8.15 1.71 -1.19
C THR A 120 -7.04 1.78 -0.13
N GLY A 121 -7.26 2.59 0.88
CA GLY A 121 -6.41 2.70 2.05
C GLY A 121 -7.08 2.06 3.28
N ASN A 122 -6.65 2.50 4.47
CA ASN A 122 -7.28 2.10 5.74
C ASN A 122 -8.76 2.50 5.82
N ASN A 123 -9.18 3.49 5.03
CA ASN A 123 -10.57 3.90 4.82
C ASN A 123 -11.24 3.03 3.74
N SER A 124 -11.33 1.74 3.96
CA SER A 124 -11.78 0.74 2.98
C SER A 124 -13.16 1.00 2.34
N GLY A 125 -13.97 1.86 2.96
CA GLY A 125 -15.22 2.33 2.37
C GLY A 125 -15.07 3.30 1.19
N THR A 126 -13.85 3.81 0.94
CA THR A 126 -13.53 4.71 -0.17
C THR A 126 -12.60 4.00 -1.16
N VAL A 127 -13.01 3.92 -2.41
CA VAL A 127 -12.25 3.23 -3.46
C VAL A 127 -11.95 4.17 -4.61
N ASN A 128 -10.68 4.28 -4.97
CA ASN A 128 -10.22 4.97 -6.16
C ASN A 128 -10.22 4.00 -7.35
N LYS A 129 -11.12 4.21 -8.31
CA LYS A 129 -11.20 3.42 -9.54
C LYS A 129 -10.33 4.07 -10.62
N GLN A 130 -9.32 3.36 -11.08
CA GLN A 130 -8.38 3.83 -12.09
C GLN A 130 -8.52 3.04 -13.37
N LYS A 131 -8.85 3.72 -14.46
CA LYS A 131 -8.93 3.12 -15.80
C LYS A 131 -7.53 2.85 -16.37
N LEU A 132 -7.44 1.95 -17.34
CA LEU A 132 -6.20 1.74 -18.09
C LEU A 132 -5.74 3.07 -18.70
N ASN A 133 -4.42 3.30 -18.71
CA ASN A 133 -3.78 4.54 -19.16
C ASN A 133 -4.13 5.79 -18.33
N SER A 134 -4.68 5.66 -17.12
CA SER A 134 -4.86 6.78 -16.22
C SER A 134 -3.68 6.89 -15.23
N LEU A 135 -3.42 8.10 -14.76
CA LEU A 135 -2.35 8.36 -13.80
C LEU A 135 -2.78 8.02 -12.37
N VAL A 136 -2.03 7.16 -11.70
CA VAL A 136 -2.14 6.92 -10.26
C VAL A 136 -1.10 7.76 -9.53
N LYS A 137 -1.53 8.56 -8.55
CA LYS A 137 -0.64 9.35 -7.70
C LYS A 137 -0.54 8.73 -6.32
N VAL A 138 0.69 8.48 -5.87
CA VAL A 138 1.02 8.13 -4.49
C VAL A 138 1.95 9.22 -3.96
N GLN A 139 1.49 9.98 -2.98
CA GLN A 139 2.18 11.19 -2.51
C GLN A 139 2.26 11.20 -0.99
N GLY A 140 3.34 11.78 -0.44
CA GLY A 140 3.43 12.14 0.97
C GLY A 140 2.53 13.35 1.26
N GLU A 141 1.78 13.32 2.36
CA GLU A 141 0.97 14.44 2.78
C GLU A 141 1.85 15.63 3.15
N GLY A 142 1.49 16.81 2.65
CA GLY A 142 2.17 18.08 2.95
C GLY A 142 3.53 18.27 2.29
N VAL A 143 3.96 17.39 1.40
CA VAL A 143 5.21 17.53 0.64
C VAL A 143 4.91 18.14 -0.72
N THR A 144 5.47 19.32 -0.99
CA THR A 144 5.37 19.99 -2.28
C THR A 144 6.33 19.40 -3.31
N GLU A 145 6.13 19.71 -4.59
CA GLU A 145 7.02 19.25 -5.67
C GLU A 145 8.48 19.71 -5.47
N ALA A 146 8.67 20.97 -5.06
CA ALA A 146 10.01 21.51 -4.80
C ALA A 146 10.70 20.82 -3.61
N GLU A 147 9.95 20.57 -2.54
CA GLU A 147 10.45 19.82 -1.37
C GLU A 147 10.74 18.37 -1.72
N SER A 148 9.93 17.74 -2.57
CA SER A 148 10.17 16.38 -3.05
C SER A 148 11.47 16.27 -3.85
N ALA A 149 11.78 17.26 -4.69
CA ALA A 149 13.01 17.29 -5.47
C ALA A 149 14.28 17.43 -4.59
N ALA A 150 14.16 18.11 -3.45
CA ALA A 150 15.25 18.33 -2.49
C ALA A 150 15.23 17.33 -1.31
N PHE A 151 14.31 16.38 -1.31
CA PHE A 151 14.04 15.52 -0.16
C PHE A 151 15.23 14.60 0.18
N LYS A 152 15.69 14.67 1.43
CA LYS A 152 16.69 13.76 1.97
C LYS A 152 16.03 12.75 2.89
N SER A 153 16.12 11.49 2.56
CA SER A 153 15.53 10.42 3.36
C SER A 153 16.55 9.81 4.33
N ALA A 154 16.10 9.44 5.51
CA ALA A 154 16.83 8.58 6.43
C ALA A 154 16.58 7.11 6.06
N ALA A 155 17.60 6.42 5.54
CA ALA A 155 17.46 5.06 5.05
C ALA A 155 17.09 4.05 6.16
N GLY A 156 16.27 3.06 5.81
CA GLY A 156 15.92 1.93 6.67
C GLY A 156 14.80 2.21 7.69
N ASN A 157 14.04 3.30 7.53
CA ASN A 157 12.92 3.66 8.40
C ASN A 157 11.55 3.28 7.83
N ILE A 158 11.43 3.17 6.51
CA ILE A 158 10.19 2.79 5.82
C ILE A 158 10.40 1.45 5.10
N ASN A 159 9.44 0.55 5.24
CA ASN A 159 9.35 -0.70 4.52
C ASN A 159 8.00 -0.78 3.81
N VAL A 160 7.98 -1.36 2.61
CA VAL A 160 6.74 -1.70 1.90
C VAL A 160 6.70 -3.22 1.76
N LYS A 161 5.75 -3.85 2.42
CA LYS A 161 5.61 -5.31 2.46
C LYS A 161 4.38 -5.75 1.69
N ALA A 162 4.57 -6.63 0.71
CA ALA A 162 3.47 -7.33 0.03
C ALA A 162 2.98 -8.51 0.89
N ASP A 163 1.67 -8.74 0.91
CA ASP A 163 1.05 -9.89 1.60
C ASP A 163 0.90 -11.13 0.70
N GLY A 164 1.26 -11.01 -0.57
CA GLY A 164 1.13 -12.07 -1.56
C GLY A 164 -0.26 -12.19 -2.21
N THR A 165 -1.18 -11.29 -1.87
CA THR A 165 -2.54 -11.27 -2.42
C THR A 165 -2.87 -9.93 -3.06
N ASN A 166 -3.27 -8.95 -2.27
CA ASN A 166 -3.77 -7.67 -2.79
C ASN A 166 -3.37 -6.45 -1.96
N LYS A 167 -2.52 -6.61 -0.93
CA LYS A 167 -2.16 -5.53 -0.01
C LYS A 167 -0.66 -5.23 -0.04
N LEU A 168 -0.34 -3.95 -0.09
CA LEU A 168 0.98 -3.40 0.19
C LEU A 168 0.91 -2.62 1.51
N GLU A 169 1.56 -3.13 2.54
CA GLU A 169 1.65 -2.46 3.85
C GLU A 169 2.85 -1.51 3.88
N LEU A 170 2.58 -0.23 4.11
CA LEU A 170 3.62 0.73 4.44
C LEU A 170 3.88 0.67 5.95
N GLN A 171 5.10 0.34 6.32
CA GLN A 171 5.52 0.12 7.69
C GLN A 171 6.60 1.12 8.09
N LEU A 172 6.43 1.77 9.24
CA LEU A 172 7.48 2.58 9.87
C LEU A 172 8.26 1.71 10.85
N ALA A 173 9.59 1.82 10.84
CA ALA A 173 10.44 1.11 11.78
C ALA A 173 10.11 1.51 13.24
N LYS A 174 10.17 0.54 14.16
CA LYS A 174 10.00 0.84 15.60
C LYS A 174 11.09 1.75 16.14
N ASP A 175 12.32 1.54 15.67
CA ASP A 175 13.48 2.35 16.01
C ASP A 175 13.86 3.18 14.80
N LEU A 176 13.62 4.49 14.86
CA LEU A 176 14.02 5.43 13.83
C LEU A 176 15.52 5.71 13.95
N LYS A 177 16.23 5.66 12.83
CA LYS A 177 17.68 5.83 12.77
C LYS A 177 18.10 6.73 11.61
N ASN A 178 19.33 7.21 11.69
CA ASN A 178 19.93 8.10 10.66
C ASN A 178 19.12 9.40 10.45
N LEU A 179 18.47 9.87 11.50
CA LEU A 179 17.80 11.18 11.51
C LEU A 179 18.80 12.25 11.95
N ASP A 180 18.87 13.36 11.24
CA ASP A 180 19.67 14.53 11.65
C ASP A 180 18.99 15.26 12.82
N SER A 181 17.67 15.31 12.85
CA SER A 181 16.89 15.95 13.90
C SER A 181 15.46 15.40 13.97
N VAL A 182 14.79 15.64 15.11
CA VAL A 182 13.35 15.43 15.27
C VAL A 182 12.74 16.73 15.75
N THR A 183 11.85 17.33 14.97
CA THR A 183 11.12 18.54 15.33
C THR A 183 9.68 18.17 15.72
N ALA A 184 9.32 18.42 16.97
CA ALA A 184 7.95 18.27 17.44
C ALA A 184 7.29 19.64 17.61
N ALA A 185 6.09 19.81 17.10
CA ALA A 185 5.36 21.09 17.23
C ALA A 185 5.00 21.44 18.67
N LYS A 186 4.86 20.44 19.55
CA LYS A 186 4.51 20.65 20.97
C LYS A 186 5.47 19.94 21.91
N THR A 187 5.36 18.62 22.04
CA THR A 187 6.12 17.82 23.01
C THR A 187 6.65 16.54 22.41
N VAL A 188 7.78 16.07 22.96
CA VAL A 188 8.29 14.70 22.79
C VAL A 188 8.04 13.96 24.10
N LYS A 189 7.46 12.76 24.03
CA LYS A 189 7.23 11.87 25.17
C LYS A 189 8.08 10.61 25.05
N ALA A 190 8.76 10.25 26.13
CA ALA A 190 9.54 9.02 26.23
C ALA A 190 9.28 8.38 27.60
N GLY A 191 8.48 7.31 27.65
CA GLY A 191 7.99 6.75 28.92
C GLY A 191 7.17 7.77 29.70
N GLY A 192 7.55 8.02 30.95
CA GLY A 192 6.94 9.03 31.82
C GLY A 192 7.43 10.46 31.57
N ALA A 193 8.60 10.61 30.94
CA ALA A 193 9.18 11.93 30.68
C ALA A 193 8.51 12.64 29.50
N THR A 194 8.31 13.96 29.63
CA THR A 194 7.82 14.84 28.58
C THR A 194 8.73 16.04 28.44
N MET A 195 9.14 16.37 27.23
CA MET A 195 9.97 17.52 26.91
C MET A 195 9.25 18.42 25.89
N GLY A 196 9.22 19.73 26.14
CA GLY A 196 8.62 20.73 25.25
C GLY A 196 7.66 21.67 25.97
N GLY A 197 6.78 22.31 25.20
CA GLY A 197 5.79 23.29 25.69
C GLY A 197 4.75 22.62 26.60
N GLN A 198 4.72 23.04 27.87
CA GLN A 198 3.84 22.48 28.90
C GLN A 198 3.35 23.59 29.84
N THR A 199 2.19 23.38 30.45
CA THR A 199 1.76 24.11 31.63
C THR A 199 1.94 23.22 32.84
N VAL A 200 2.70 23.67 33.81
CA VAL A 200 2.99 22.97 35.08
C VAL A 200 2.55 23.82 36.27
N ASN A 201 2.25 23.19 37.38
CA ASN A 201 1.97 23.89 38.62
C ASN A 201 3.24 23.91 39.50
N ASN A 202 3.63 25.08 39.98
CA ASN A 202 4.72 25.20 40.94
C ASN A 202 4.30 24.74 42.34
N ALA A 203 5.22 24.76 43.32
CA ALA A 203 4.95 24.33 44.68
C ALA A 203 3.95 25.22 45.44
N ALA A 204 3.72 26.44 44.97
CA ALA A 204 2.71 27.35 45.53
C ALA A 204 1.31 27.09 44.93
N GLY A 205 1.22 26.29 43.88
CA GLY A 205 -0.01 25.97 43.14
C GLY A 205 -0.28 26.87 41.94
N ASP A 206 0.63 27.78 41.62
CA ASP A 206 0.49 28.66 40.45
C ASP A 206 0.84 27.90 39.17
N SER A 207 0.12 28.22 38.09
CA SER A 207 0.35 27.65 36.79
C SER A 207 1.41 28.43 36.00
N GLU A 208 2.41 27.71 35.50
CA GLU A 208 3.49 28.26 34.69
C GLU A 208 3.53 27.57 33.32
N THR A 209 3.61 28.35 32.26
CA THR A 209 3.68 27.83 30.89
C THR A 209 5.04 28.12 30.28
N GLY A 210 5.71 27.09 29.78
CA GLY A 210 7.06 27.18 29.21
C GLY A 210 7.52 25.87 28.60
N ASN A 211 8.79 25.83 28.17
CA ASN A 211 9.43 24.61 27.70
C ASN A 211 10.13 23.92 28.86
N TYR A 212 9.63 22.79 29.26
CA TYR A 212 10.11 22.03 30.40
C TYR A 212 10.46 20.58 30.03
N VAL A 213 11.23 19.93 30.90
CA VAL A 213 11.34 18.47 30.98
C VAL A 213 10.71 18.03 32.28
N THR A 214 9.61 17.28 32.17
CA THR A 214 8.82 16.83 33.33
C THR A 214 8.69 15.31 33.36
N GLY A 215 8.16 14.74 34.44
CA GLY A 215 7.93 13.30 34.59
C GLY A 215 9.20 12.50 34.84
N LEU A 216 10.24 13.13 35.36
CA LEU A 216 11.45 12.44 35.82
C LEU A 216 11.20 11.83 37.22
N ASP A 217 11.68 10.60 37.43
CA ASP A 217 11.42 9.82 38.67
C ASP A 217 12.37 10.15 39.81
N ASN A 218 13.51 10.82 39.55
CA ASN A 218 14.55 11.13 40.51
C ASN A 218 14.19 12.35 41.38
N LYS A 219 13.29 12.17 42.33
CA LYS A 219 12.78 13.23 43.23
C LYS A 219 13.47 13.32 44.60
N ASP A 220 14.32 12.34 44.90
CA ASP A 220 15.04 12.26 46.16
C ASP A 220 16.53 12.54 45.97
N TRP A 221 17.12 13.29 46.92
CA TRP A 221 18.54 13.55 47.02
C TRP A 221 19.22 12.57 48.00
N ASP A 222 20.24 11.89 47.52
CA ASP A 222 21.12 11.03 48.32
C ASP A 222 22.54 11.17 47.74
N ALA A 223 23.46 11.68 48.53
CA ALA A 223 24.82 11.97 48.08
C ALA A 223 25.57 10.70 47.69
N ASP A 224 25.24 9.55 48.26
CA ASP A 224 25.86 8.26 47.97
C ASP A 224 25.26 7.54 46.71
N LYS A 225 24.16 8.09 46.18
CA LYS A 225 23.43 7.51 45.04
C LYS A 225 23.43 8.41 43.79
N ILE A 226 24.43 9.23 43.65
CA ILE A 226 24.57 10.09 42.47
C ILE A 226 24.89 9.24 41.24
N VAL A 227 24.17 9.49 40.14
CA VAL A 227 24.47 8.93 38.83
C VAL A 227 24.98 10.06 37.94
N SER A 228 26.27 10.01 37.58
CA SER A 228 26.89 11.01 36.72
C SER A 228 26.18 11.08 35.35
N GLY A 229 25.91 12.30 34.86
CA GLY A 229 25.22 12.54 33.59
C GLY A 229 23.71 12.45 33.63
N ARG A 230 23.09 12.09 34.77
CA ARG A 230 21.63 12.13 34.94
C ARG A 230 21.19 13.57 35.23
N ALA A 231 20.10 14.02 34.58
CA ALA A 231 19.49 15.31 34.91
C ALA A 231 18.94 15.31 36.35
N ALA A 232 19.16 16.38 37.07
CA ALA A 232 18.55 16.61 38.38
C ALA A 232 17.15 17.23 38.22
N THR A 233 16.26 16.93 39.16
CA THR A 233 14.95 17.58 39.28
C THR A 233 15.03 18.76 40.27
N GLU A 234 14.06 19.66 40.20
CA GLU A 234 13.90 20.73 41.22
C GLU A 234 13.68 20.16 42.61
N ASP A 235 12.99 19.03 42.75
CA ASP A 235 12.82 18.30 44.02
C ASP A 235 14.18 17.88 44.62
N GLN A 236 15.09 17.34 43.81
CA GLN A 236 16.43 16.96 44.24
C GLN A 236 17.26 18.17 44.66
N LEU A 237 17.22 19.26 43.86
CA LEU A 237 17.93 20.49 44.15
C LEU A 237 17.45 21.09 45.48
N LYS A 238 16.13 21.16 45.68
CA LYS A 238 15.57 21.65 46.94
C LYS A 238 16.06 20.82 48.12
N LYS A 239 15.98 19.48 48.05
CA LYS A 239 16.43 18.60 49.16
C LYS A 239 17.94 18.72 49.43
N ALA A 240 18.76 18.90 48.41
CA ALA A 240 20.19 19.14 48.58
C ALA A 240 20.48 20.47 49.31
N LEU A 241 19.76 21.54 48.95
CA LEU A 241 19.87 22.85 49.60
C LEU A 241 19.37 22.82 51.05
N ASP A 242 18.27 22.14 51.31
CA ASP A 242 17.72 21.97 52.66
C ASP A 242 18.71 21.21 53.55
N ALA A 243 19.35 20.15 53.07
CA ALA A 243 20.40 19.40 53.80
C ALA A 243 21.65 20.26 54.08
N GLN A 244 22.07 21.07 53.12
CA GLN A 244 23.18 22.01 53.29
C GLN A 244 22.86 23.08 54.34
N SER A 245 21.64 23.62 54.33
CA SER A 245 21.19 24.64 55.30
C SER A 245 21.13 24.08 56.70
N ALA A 246 20.64 22.85 56.91
CA ALA A 246 20.62 22.16 58.19
C ALA A 246 22.04 22.02 58.77
N ASN A 247 22.99 21.52 57.93
CA ASN A 247 24.40 21.42 58.38
C ASN A 247 25.00 22.77 58.75
N SER A 248 24.73 23.83 57.99
CA SER A 248 25.23 25.18 58.31
C SER A 248 24.63 25.72 59.59
N THR A 249 23.37 25.41 59.88
CA THR A 249 22.70 25.82 61.13
C THR A 249 23.31 25.10 62.32
N ASP A 250 23.59 23.80 62.23
CA ASP A 250 24.23 23.02 63.24
C ASP A 250 25.63 23.55 63.60
N TYR A 251 26.44 23.87 62.57
CA TYR A 251 27.75 24.49 62.79
C TYR A 251 27.66 25.85 63.50
N ARG A 252 26.67 26.68 63.19
CA ARG A 252 26.43 27.96 63.92
C ARG A 252 25.99 27.76 65.30
N LEU A 253 25.12 26.79 65.64
CA LEU A 253 24.70 26.43 66.99
C LEU A 253 25.87 25.93 67.81
N ILE A 254 26.71 25.04 67.30
CA ILE A 254 27.89 24.55 68.00
C ILE A 254 28.87 25.69 68.32
N ARG A 255 29.12 26.60 67.38
CA ARG A 255 29.97 27.77 67.65
C ARG A 255 29.39 28.70 68.71
N ASN A 256 28.10 28.95 68.64
CA ASN A 256 27.45 29.81 69.65
C ASN A 256 27.40 29.17 71.04
N GLN A 257 27.22 27.84 71.17
CA GLN A 257 27.31 27.11 72.44
C GLN A 257 28.73 27.12 72.96
N ALA A 258 29.75 26.91 72.14
CA ALA A 258 31.15 27.00 72.58
C ALA A 258 31.54 28.41 73.01
N ALA A 259 31.00 29.45 72.39
CA ALA A 259 31.21 30.83 72.77
C ALA A 259 30.51 31.20 74.06
N GLY A 260 29.31 30.65 74.33
CA GLY A 260 28.55 30.93 75.57
C GLY A 260 29.07 30.25 76.83
N SER A 261 29.87 29.20 76.74
CA SER A 261 30.47 28.48 77.87
C SER A 261 31.69 29.16 78.46
N ASN A 262 32.28 30.18 77.81
CA ASN A 262 33.48 30.87 78.27
C ASN A 262 33.34 32.40 78.39
N GLY A 263 32.16 32.95 78.64
CA GLY A 263 31.88 34.34 78.90
C GLY A 263 32.95 35.34 78.49
N ASP A 264 33.03 35.71 77.28
CA ASP A 264 33.71 36.84 76.67
C ASP A 264 34.31 36.50 75.32
N TYR A 265 33.52 36.69 74.29
CA TYR A 265 34.10 37.06 72.99
C TYR A 265 33.56 38.45 72.69
N THR A 266 34.36 39.41 73.00
CA THR A 266 34.24 40.78 72.44
C THR A 266 34.68 40.79 71.02
#